data_d4a5090fe73c029196a049691cb52cd3
#
_entry.id   d4a5090fe73c029196a049691cb52cd3
#
_cell.length_a   1.000
_cell.length_b   1.000
_cell.length_c   1.000
_cell.angle_alpha   90.00
_cell.angle_beta   90.00
_cell.angle_gamma   90.00
#
_symmetry.space_group_name_H-M   'P 1'
#
loop_
_entity.id
_entity.type
_entity.pdbx_description
1 polymer ?
#
loop_
_entity_poly.entity_id
_entity_poly.type
_entity_poly.pdbx_seq_one_letter_code
_entity_poly.pdbx_strand_id
1 'polypeptide(L)'
;MGKRAAIVGAGQTYCKSIRRDVNGQELINEAVTRALKDAELTIDDIDGVVIGNMDHFEGINYVDCWSVDGSGAFMKPIIKLTTGGTTGSTLAIGGYHLVA
;
A
#
# COMPACT_ATOMS: atom_id res chain seq x y z
N MET A 1 5.66 -27.96 3.16
CA MET A 1 6.75 -26.97 3.11
C MET A 1 6.22 -25.59 2.81
N GLY A 2 6.66 -24.61 3.55
CA GLY A 2 6.27 -23.24 3.30
C GLY A 2 6.94 -22.65 2.07
N LYS A 3 6.22 -21.83 1.34
CA LYS A 3 6.79 -21.03 0.27
C LYS A 3 7.47 -19.80 0.86
N ARG A 4 8.42 -19.25 0.14
CA ARG A 4 9.12 -18.05 0.57
C ARG A 4 8.66 -16.85 -0.24
N ALA A 5 8.66 -15.69 0.40
CA ALA A 5 8.44 -14.41 -0.26
C ALA A 5 9.55 -13.47 0.17
N ALA A 6 9.91 -12.54 -0.69
CA ALA A 6 10.97 -11.58 -0.40
C ALA A 6 10.42 -10.16 -0.45
N ILE A 7 10.93 -9.32 0.44
CA ILE A 7 10.69 -7.88 0.38
C ILE A 7 11.82 -7.30 -0.45
N VAL A 8 11.48 -6.74 -1.61
CA VAL A 8 12.48 -6.25 -2.56
C VAL A 8 12.67 -4.73 -2.51
N GLY A 9 11.76 -4.01 -1.89
CA GLY A 9 11.86 -2.58 -1.75
C GLY A 9 10.93 -2.06 -0.68
N ALA A 10 11.23 -0.89 -0.15
CA ALA A 10 10.43 -0.23 0.86
C ALA A 10 10.44 1.27 0.65
N GLY A 11 9.34 1.92 1.00
CA GLY A 11 9.21 3.36 0.91
C GLY A 11 8.21 3.87 1.92
N GLN A 12 8.40 5.08 2.36
CA GLN A 12 7.46 5.74 3.26
C GLN A 12 7.37 7.22 2.93
N THR A 13 6.31 7.85 3.39
CA THR A 13 6.12 9.29 3.24
C THR A 13 7.02 10.05 4.22
N TYR A 14 7.21 11.36 3.97
CA TYR A 14 7.82 12.24 4.95
C TYR A 14 6.98 12.27 6.21
N CYS A 15 7.63 12.09 7.35
CA CYS A 15 6.95 12.09 8.64
C CYS A 15 6.76 13.51 9.15
N LYS A 16 5.52 13.97 9.14
CA LYS A 16 5.10 15.26 9.71
C LYS A 16 3.77 15.07 10.42
N SER A 17 3.54 15.90 11.42
CA SER A 17 2.24 15.88 12.12
C SER A 17 1.09 16.21 11.19
N ILE A 18 1.30 17.13 10.26
CA ILE A 18 0.30 17.56 9.28
C ILE A 18 0.97 17.72 7.93
N ARG A 19 0.37 17.12 6.91
CA ARG A 19 0.79 17.25 5.52
C ARG A 19 -0.31 17.95 4.75
N ARG A 20 -0.22 19.29 4.63
CA ARG A 20 -1.22 20.10 3.92
C ARG A 20 -0.98 20.19 2.43
N ASP A 21 0.19 19.74 1.98
CA ASP A 21 0.60 19.79 0.58
C ASP A 21 0.06 18.64 -0.27
N VAL A 22 -0.49 17.59 0.36
CA VAL A 22 -0.95 16.39 -0.34
C VAL A 22 -2.28 15.90 0.23
N ASN A 23 -3.05 15.20 -0.60
CA ASN A 23 -4.24 14.46 -0.15
C ASN A 23 -3.85 13.00 0.15
N GLY A 24 -4.82 12.20 0.59
CA GLY A 24 -4.56 10.80 0.94
C GLY A 24 -4.01 9.97 -0.22
N GLN A 25 -4.54 10.17 -1.42
CA GLN A 25 -4.07 9.44 -2.60
C GLN A 25 -2.64 9.83 -2.98
N GLU A 26 -2.32 11.10 -2.86
CA GLU A 26 -0.96 11.58 -3.12
C GLU A 26 0.04 11.07 -2.09
N LEU A 27 -0.38 10.93 -0.82
CA LEU A 27 0.45 10.31 0.21
C LEU A 27 0.77 8.85 -0.15
N ILE A 28 -0.23 8.10 -0.55
CA ILE A 28 -0.03 6.70 -0.95
C ILE A 28 0.93 6.64 -2.14
N ASN A 29 0.73 7.50 -3.13
CA ASN A 29 1.59 7.54 -4.32
C ASN A 29 3.04 7.89 -3.96
N GLU A 30 3.24 8.79 -3.00
CA GLU A 30 4.59 9.14 -2.54
C GLU A 30 5.32 7.91 -1.99
N ALA A 31 4.66 7.12 -1.15
CA ALA A 31 5.25 5.91 -0.58
C ALA A 31 5.49 4.85 -1.66
N VAL A 32 4.53 4.64 -2.55
CA VAL A 32 4.64 3.67 -3.64
C VAL A 32 5.79 4.02 -4.57
N THR A 33 5.89 5.28 -4.96
CA THR A 33 6.96 5.74 -5.85
C THR A 33 8.33 5.50 -5.24
N ARG A 34 8.47 5.76 -3.95
CA ARG A 34 9.72 5.52 -3.25
C ARG A 34 10.07 4.04 -3.13
N ALA A 35 9.06 3.21 -2.88
CA ALA A 35 9.26 1.76 -2.80
C ALA A 35 9.69 1.19 -4.16
N LEU A 36 9.04 1.61 -5.24
CA LEU A 36 9.40 1.18 -6.59
C LEU A 36 10.81 1.61 -6.96
N LYS A 37 11.18 2.83 -6.62
CA LYS A 37 12.53 3.34 -6.87
C LYS A 37 13.56 2.52 -6.09
N ASP A 38 13.27 2.20 -4.84
CA ASP A 38 14.18 1.39 -4.01
C ASP A 38 14.37 -0.02 -4.59
N ALA A 39 13.31 -0.60 -5.13
CA ALA A 39 13.35 -1.93 -5.73
C ALA A 39 13.86 -1.92 -7.18
N GLU A 40 14.04 -0.75 -7.78
CA GLU A 40 14.39 -0.60 -9.20
C GLU A 40 13.34 -1.23 -10.12
N LEU A 41 12.06 -1.09 -9.75
CA LEU A 41 10.92 -1.61 -10.50
C LEU A 41 10.03 -0.48 -10.99
N THR A 42 9.17 -0.80 -11.94
CA THR A 42 8.11 0.10 -12.41
C THR A 42 6.76 -0.44 -12.00
N ILE A 43 5.72 0.38 -12.14
CA ILE A 43 4.37 -0.05 -11.80
C ILE A 43 3.90 -1.23 -12.66
N ASP A 44 4.43 -1.38 -13.86
CA ASP A 44 4.08 -2.49 -14.74
C ASP A 44 4.57 -3.84 -14.20
N ASP A 45 5.55 -3.83 -13.30
CA ASP A 45 6.07 -5.03 -12.67
C ASP A 45 5.19 -5.52 -11.52
N ILE A 46 4.18 -4.76 -11.13
CA ILE A 46 3.31 -5.06 -9.99
C ILE A 46 2.05 -5.75 -10.48
N ASP A 47 1.73 -6.90 -9.89
CA ASP A 47 0.59 -7.72 -10.28
C ASP A 47 -0.62 -7.58 -9.37
N GLY A 48 -0.47 -6.99 -8.21
CA GLY A 48 -1.56 -6.80 -7.28
C GLY A 48 -1.19 -5.88 -6.14
N VAL A 49 -2.20 -5.42 -5.41
CA VAL A 49 -2.02 -4.46 -4.32
C VAL A 49 -2.79 -4.94 -3.10
N VAL A 50 -2.14 -4.88 -1.94
CA VAL A 50 -2.78 -5.08 -0.64
C VAL A 50 -2.71 -3.76 0.09
N ILE A 51 -3.85 -3.24 0.52
CA ILE A 51 -3.92 -1.92 1.14
C ILE A 51 -4.74 -1.98 2.42
N GLY A 52 -4.43 -1.11 3.35
CA GLY A 52 -5.17 -1.01 4.59
C GLY A 52 -5.22 0.40 5.12
N ASN A 53 -6.28 0.67 5.86
CA ASN A 53 -6.50 1.96 6.48
C ASN A 53 -7.53 1.80 7.59
N MET A 54 -7.36 2.54 8.66
CA MET A 54 -8.40 2.65 9.67
C MET A 54 -9.29 3.83 9.27
N ASP A 55 -10.30 3.54 8.48
CA ASP A 55 -11.09 4.54 7.78
C ASP A 55 -11.65 5.64 8.66
N HIS A 56 -12.00 5.34 9.92
CA HIS A 56 -12.59 6.36 10.79
C HIS A 56 -11.62 7.47 11.16
N PHE A 57 -10.32 7.25 11.10
CA PHE A 57 -9.35 8.33 11.34
C PHE A 57 -9.27 9.28 10.15
N GLU A 58 -9.51 8.77 8.96
CA GLU A 58 -9.49 9.57 7.74
C GLU A 58 -10.85 10.19 7.43
N GLY A 59 -11.92 9.65 8.01
CA GLY A 59 -13.27 10.10 7.70
C GLY A 59 -13.77 9.69 6.32
N ILE A 60 -13.02 8.89 5.60
CA ILE A 60 -13.37 8.40 4.26
C ILE A 60 -13.20 6.89 4.25
N ASN A 61 -14.26 6.18 3.88
CA ASN A 61 -14.25 4.72 3.79
C ASN A 61 -13.70 4.25 2.44
N TYR A 62 -13.45 2.96 2.35
CA TYR A 62 -13.12 2.28 1.09
C TYR A 62 -11.81 2.78 0.46
N VAL A 63 -10.72 2.69 1.22
CA VAL A 63 -9.39 3.09 0.72
C VAL A 63 -9.02 2.34 -0.55
N ASP A 64 -9.47 1.11 -0.70
CA ASP A 64 -9.26 0.31 -1.90
C ASP A 64 -9.93 0.90 -3.15
N CYS A 65 -11.01 1.65 -2.97
CA CYS A 65 -11.71 2.30 -4.08
C CYS A 65 -11.08 3.65 -4.44
N TRP A 66 -10.86 4.52 -3.46
CA TRP A 66 -10.39 5.86 -3.77
C TRP A 66 -8.87 5.95 -4.01
N SER A 67 -8.12 4.93 -3.68
CA SER A 67 -6.66 4.96 -3.82
C SER A 67 -6.14 4.26 -5.08
N VAL A 68 -7.03 3.82 -5.99
CA VAL A 68 -6.61 3.03 -7.16
C VAL A 68 -5.50 3.70 -7.96
N ASP A 69 -5.64 4.98 -8.29
CA ASP A 69 -4.64 5.68 -9.08
C ASP A 69 -3.35 5.91 -8.28
N GLY A 70 -3.47 6.28 -7.01
CA GLY A 70 -2.30 6.54 -6.17
C GLY A 70 -1.50 5.30 -5.85
N SER A 71 -2.17 4.18 -5.61
CA SER A 71 -1.51 2.92 -5.28
C SER A 71 -0.98 2.17 -6.51
N GLY A 72 -1.39 2.57 -7.71
CA GLY A 72 -1.02 1.85 -8.92
C GLY A 72 -1.86 0.62 -9.18
N ALA A 73 -3.01 0.48 -8.51
CA ALA A 73 -3.86 -0.71 -8.63
C ALA A 73 -4.74 -0.72 -9.89
N PHE A 74 -4.65 0.30 -10.75
CA PHE A 74 -5.46 0.36 -11.96
C PHE A 74 -5.28 -0.91 -12.80
N MET A 75 -6.39 -1.56 -13.09
CA MET A 75 -6.43 -2.82 -13.84
C MET A 75 -5.71 -3.98 -13.14
N LYS A 76 -5.56 -3.93 -11.83
CA LYS A 76 -4.91 -4.97 -11.02
C LYS A 76 -5.81 -5.38 -9.85
N PRO A 77 -5.68 -6.62 -9.35
CA PRO A 77 -6.36 -7.00 -8.11
C PRO A 77 -5.92 -6.12 -6.95
N ILE A 78 -6.89 -5.67 -6.16
CA ILE A 78 -6.62 -4.92 -4.94
C ILE A 78 -7.46 -5.52 -3.81
N ILE A 79 -6.83 -5.74 -2.67
CA ILE A 79 -7.50 -6.28 -1.48
C ILE A 79 -7.25 -5.33 -0.33
N LYS A 80 -8.33 -4.98 0.36
CA LYS A 80 -8.25 -4.19 1.59
C LYS A 80 -8.25 -5.12 2.79
N LEU A 81 -7.28 -4.95 3.67
CA LEU A 81 -7.23 -5.64 4.95
C LEU A 81 -7.10 -4.61 6.06
N THR A 82 -7.89 -4.75 7.11
CA THR A 82 -7.84 -3.85 8.25
C THR A 82 -7.99 -4.65 9.54
N THR A 83 -7.05 -4.47 10.43
CA THR A 83 -7.15 -4.98 11.81
C THR A 83 -6.74 -3.82 12.71
N GLY A 84 -7.31 -3.66 13.88
CA GLY A 84 -7.06 -2.52 14.77
C GLY A 84 -5.63 -1.95 14.68
N GLY A 85 -4.90 -1.89 15.74
CA GLY A 85 -3.54 -1.33 15.72
C GLY A 85 -2.50 -2.14 14.94
N THR A 86 -2.86 -3.33 14.42
CA THR A 86 -1.92 -4.22 13.72
C THR A 86 -2.12 -4.26 12.19
N THR A 87 -2.84 -3.31 11.63
CA THR A 87 -3.14 -3.30 10.19
C THR A 87 -1.87 -3.44 9.32
N GLY A 88 -0.81 -2.72 9.63
CA GLY A 88 0.43 -2.81 8.84
C GLY A 88 1.02 -4.22 8.78
N SER A 89 1.07 -4.90 9.93
CA SER A 89 1.55 -6.29 9.98
C SER A 89 0.63 -7.23 9.22
N THR A 90 -0.68 -7.01 9.32
CA THR A 90 -1.67 -7.81 8.59
C THR A 90 -1.51 -7.65 7.08
N LEU A 91 -1.18 -6.46 6.60
CA LEU A 91 -0.90 -6.23 5.18
C LEU A 91 0.30 -7.04 4.70
N ALA A 92 1.35 -7.09 5.49
CA ALA A 92 2.54 -7.89 5.15
C ALA A 92 2.19 -9.39 5.04
N ILE A 93 1.40 -9.89 5.99
CA ILE A 93 0.95 -11.29 5.99
C ILE A 93 0.05 -11.55 4.77
N GLY A 94 -0.88 -10.64 4.49
CA GLY A 94 -1.74 -10.75 3.30
C GLY A 94 -0.95 -10.76 2.01
N GLY A 95 0.05 -9.90 1.89
CA GLY A 95 0.94 -9.88 0.74
C GLY A 95 1.70 -11.19 0.56
N TYR A 96 2.19 -11.75 1.66
CA TYR A 96 2.83 -13.07 1.64
C TYR A 96 1.90 -14.13 1.06
N HIS A 97 0.65 -14.17 1.52
CA HIS A 97 -0.31 -15.17 1.04
C HIS A 97 -0.64 -15.00 -0.45
N LEU A 98 -0.61 -13.78 -0.96
CA LEU A 98 -0.89 -13.55 -2.37
C LEU A 98 0.26 -14.01 -3.28
N VAL A 99 1.49 -13.85 -2.85
CA VAL A 99 2.65 -14.24 -3.69
C VAL A 99 3.09 -15.67 -3.45
N ALA A 100 2.73 -16.25 -2.33
CA ALA A 100 3.13 -17.63 -1.97
C ALA A 100 2.17 -18.72 -2.54
#